data_9066e66040e0d82d8615f70fc82f3108
#
_entry.id   9066e66040e0d82d8615f70fc82f3108
#
_cell.length_a   1.000
_cell.length_b   1.000
_cell.length_c   1.000
_cell.angle_alpha   90.00
_cell.angle_beta   90.00
_cell.angle_gamma   90.00
#
_symmetry.space_group_name_H-M   'P 1'
#
loop_
_entity.id
_entity.type
_entity.pdbx_description
1 polymer ?
#
loop_
_entity_poly.entity_id
_entity_poly.type
_entity_poly.pdbx_seq_one_letter_code
_entity_poly.pdbx_strand_id
1 'polypeptide(L)'
;WLGLCSASEIGQLEASLIGSRELLKSEKNKWASEIAENTGCLPAEIYKLVCSMNESLNENDGFRKQAVPTLVYKYFTEMKSMFINVRSMMKPSGLYGLVVGHNKTTLGGTEYNIDTPYLLAVLAQQCGWQIEELFPLQTYKRYGLNAKNAINRETLIVLRNA
;
A
#
# COMPACT_ATOMS: atom_id res chain seq x y z
N TRP A 1 -15.29 -0.76 -23.19
CA TRP A 1 -16.32 -1.57 -23.85
C TRP A 1 -17.59 -1.81 -23.03
N LEU A 2 -17.65 -1.49 -21.78
CA LEU A 2 -18.91 -1.44 -21.03
C LEU A 2 -19.55 -0.06 -21.02
N GLY A 3 -18.92 0.97 -21.63
CA GLY A 3 -19.45 2.34 -21.70
C GLY A 3 -19.62 3.02 -20.33
N LEU A 4 -18.90 2.52 -19.29
CA LEU A 4 -19.04 3.01 -17.92
C LEU A 4 -18.34 4.35 -17.67
N CYS A 5 -17.35 4.70 -18.49
CA CYS A 5 -16.66 5.99 -18.44
C CYS A 5 -16.11 6.36 -19.83
N SER A 6 -15.88 7.64 -20.08
CA SER A 6 -15.21 8.14 -21.27
C SER A 6 -13.69 7.90 -21.18
N ALA A 7 -13.02 7.91 -22.35
CA ALA A 7 -11.56 7.78 -22.39
C ALA A 7 -10.83 8.88 -21.59
N SER A 8 -11.40 10.08 -21.48
CA SER A 8 -10.87 11.20 -20.72
C SER A 8 -11.00 11.01 -19.18
N GLU A 9 -11.95 10.21 -18.74
CA GLU A 9 -12.20 9.94 -17.31
C GLU A 9 -11.36 8.77 -16.79
N ILE A 10 -10.87 7.89 -17.68
CA ILE A 10 -10.10 6.69 -17.28
C ILE A 10 -8.89 7.06 -16.42
N GLY A 11 -8.09 8.06 -16.82
CA GLY A 11 -6.91 8.46 -16.06
C GLY A 11 -7.21 8.97 -14.64
N GLN A 12 -8.33 9.68 -14.48
CA GLN A 12 -8.78 10.13 -13.15
C GLN A 12 -9.26 8.96 -12.30
N LEU A 13 -10.01 8.04 -12.91
CA LEU A 13 -10.49 6.84 -12.24
C LEU A 13 -9.33 5.93 -11.80
N GLU A 14 -8.35 5.70 -12.68
CA GLU A 14 -7.14 4.94 -12.36
C GLU A 14 -6.34 5.58 -11.22
N ALA A 15 -6.19 6.91 -11.23
CA ALA A 15 -5.49 7.63 -10.15
C ALA A 15 -6.22 7.52 -8.80
N SER A 16 -7.55 7.31 -8.80
CA SER A 16 -8.35 7.16 -7.59
C SER A 16 -8.32 5.76 -6.97
N LEU A 17 -7.78 4.76 -7.69
CA LEU A 17 -7.69 3.40 -7.16
C LEU A 17 -6.59 3.28 -6.11
N ILE A 18 -6.89 2.55 -5.02
CA ILE A 18 -5.89 2.24 -3.99
C ILE A 18 -4.72 1.48 -4.63
N GLY A 19 -3.50 1.95 -4.35
CA GLY A 19 -2.28 1.37 -4.91
C GLY A 19 -1.97 1.77 -6.35
N SER A 20 -2.73 2.72 -6.92
CA SER A 20 -2.38 3.33 -8.19
C SER A 20 -0.99 3.95 -8.15
N ARG A 21 -0.23 3.76 -9.24
CA ARG A 21 1.09 4.38 -9.41
C ARG A 21 1.02 5.79 -9.99
N GLU A 22 -0.17 6.25 -10.31
CA GLU A 22 -0.40 7.58 -10.87
C GLU A 22 -0.37 8.62 -9.74
N LEU A 23 0.60 9.53 -9.81
CA LEU A 23 0.67 10.72 -8.98
C LEU A 23 0.38 11.93 -9.86
N LEU A 24 -0.73 12.58 -9.64
CA LEU A 24 -1.05 13.82 -10.33
C LEU A 24 -0.03 14.89 -9.96
N LYS A 25 0.45 15.63 -10.96
CA LYS A 25 1.44 16.72 -10.73
C LYS A 25 0.97 17.73 -9.70
N SER A 26 -0.34 18.02 -9.67
CA SER A 26 -0.97 18.91 -8.70
C SER A 26 -0.93 18.41 -7.26
N GLU A 27 -0.77 17.11 -7.05
CA GLU A 27 -0.79 16.50 -5.71
C GLU A 27 0.60 16.31 -5.11
N LYS A 28 1.69 16.48 -5.89
CA LYS A 28 3.04 16.24 -5.38
C LYS A 28 3.38 17.05 -4.13
N ASN A 29 3.06 18.35 -4.13
CA ASN A 29 3.34 19.22 -2.99
C ASN A 29 2.47 18.85 -1.78
N LYS A 30 1.22 18.46 -2.03
CA LYS A 30 0.32 17.96 -0.99
C LYS A 30 0.91 16.74 -0.30
N TRP A 31 1.28 15.72 -1.05
CA TRP A 31 1.87 14.50 -0.48
C TRP A 31 3.20 14.74 0.22
N ALA A 32 4.04 15.64 -0.28
CA ALA A 32 5.30 16.01 0.37
C ALA A 32 5.04 16.64 1.76
N SER A 33 4.09 17.55 1.87
CA SER A 33 3.68 18.15 3.15
C SER A 33 3.06 17.11 4.09
N GLU A 34 2.19 16.25 3.57
CA GLU A 34 1.56 15.19 4.37
C GLU A 34 2.58 14.19 4.94
N ILE A 35 3.60 13.83 4.16
CA ILE A 35 4.69 12.97 4.63
C ILE A 35 5.50 13.68 5.72
N ALA A 36 5.87 14.95 5.52
CA ALA A 36 6.70 15.69 6.47
C ALA A 36 6.06 15.77 7.87
N GLU A 37 4.75 15.90 7.94
CA GLU A 37 3.97 16.06 9.17
C GLU A 37 3.28 14.77 9.64
N ASN A 38 3.35 13.69 8.85
CA ASN A 38 2.56 12.46 9.03
C ASN A 38 1.08 12.75 9.28
N THR A 39 0.48 13.65 8.49
CA THR A 39 -0.93 14.04 8.64
C THR A 39 -1.90 12.88 8.45
N GLY A 40 -1.49 11.82 7.69
CA GLY A 40 -2.20 10.54 7.59
C GLY A 40 -2.25 9.78 8.91
N CYS A 41 -1.48 10.21 9.93
CA CYS A 41 -1.36 9.55 11.23
C CYS A 41 -1.11 8.04 11.05
N LEU A 42 -0.12 7.69 10.22
CA LEU A 42 0.27 6.30 10.03
C LEU A 42 1.05 5.78 11.24
N PRO A 43 0.96 4.47 11.56
CA PRO A 43 1.78 3.83 12.59
C PRO A 43 3.28 4.13 12.40
N ALA A 44 4.00 4.17 13.52
CA ALA A 44 5.42 4.53 13.54
C ALA A 44 6.27 3.63 12.63
N GLU A 45 5.93 2.34 12.52
CA GLU A 45 6.62 1.37 11.67
C GLU A 45 6.52 1.74 10.19
N ILE A 46 5.33 2.12 9.73
CA ILE A 46 5.08 2.52 8.35
C ILE A 46 5.75 3.87 8.07
N TYR A 47 5.60 4.82 8.98
CA TYR A 47 6.17 6.15 8.81
C TYR A 47 7.71 6.11 8.77
N LYS A 48 8.35 5.36 9.67
CA LYS A 48 9.81 5.15 9.66
C LYS A 48 10.30 4.51 8.37
N LEU A 49 9.54 3.54 7.83
CA LEU A 49 9.87 2.94 6.54
C LEU A 49 9.86 3.99 5.42
N VAL A 50 8.83 4.83 5.35
CA VAL A 50 8.71 5.89 4.33
C VAL A 50 9.85 6.90 4.47
N CYS A 51 10.18 7.34 5.68
CA CYS A 51 11.29 8.28 5.94
C CYS A 51 12.63 7.67 5.49
N SER A 52 12.91 6.43 5.89
CA SER A 52 14.13 5.72 5.49
C SER A 52 14.24 5.56 3.96
N MET A 53 13.13 5.27 3.28
CA MET A 53 13.10 5.21 1.82
C MET A 53 13.43 6.57 1.20
N ASN A 54 12.89 7.66 1.74
CA ASN A 54 13.15 9.01 1.27
C ASN A 54 14.64 9.40 1.43
N GLU A 55 15.22 9.07 2.58
CA GLU A 55 16.63 9.31 2.88
C GLU A 55 17.60 8.52 1.99
N SER A 56 17.17 7.34 1.51
CA SER A 56 17.98 6.48 0.65
C SER A 56 17.97 6.91 -0.82
N LEU A 57 17.06 7.78 -1.23
CA LEU A 57 16.99 8.25 -2.62
C LEU A 57 18.25 9.03 -3.00
N ASN A 58 18.74 8.81 -4.21
CA ASN A 58 19.85 9.56 -4.78
C ASN A 58 19.53 10.03 -6.22
N GLU A 59 20.41 10.86 -6.77
CA GLU A 59 20.25 11.46 -8.10
C GLU A 59 20.22 10.43 -9.24
N ASN A 60 20.79 9.24 -9.03
CA ASN A 60 20.79 8.17 -10.03
C ASN A 60 19.48 7.35 -10.04
N ASP A 61 18.62 7.53 -9.04
CA ASP A 61 17.30 6.90 -9.06
C ASP A 61 16.40 7.63 -10.06
N GLY A 62 15.93 6.90 -11.07
CA GLY A 62 15.04 7.45 -12.08
C GLY A 62 13.71 7.92 -11.47
N PHE A 63 12.97 8.75 -12.20
CA PHE A 63 11.74 9.41 -11.73
C PHE A 63 10.72 8.47 -11.10
N ARG A 64 10.65 7.20 -11.58
CA ARG A 64 9.76 6.18 -11.01
C ARG A 64 10.16 5.77 -9.60
N LYS A 65 11.46 5.64 -9.35
CA LYS A 65 11.99 5.31 -8.03
C LYS A 65 11.85 6.48 -7.06
N GLN A 66 12.07 7.70 -7.56
CA GLN A 66 11.87 8.94 -6.79
C GLN A 66 10.43 9.08 -6.25
N ALA A 67 9.46 8.49 -6.92
CA ALA A 67 8.06 8.51 -6.48
C ALA A 67 7.71 7.42 -5.44
N VAL A 68 8.55 6.40 -5.26
CA VAL A 68 8.21 5.22 -4.45
C VAL A 68 7.86 5.58 -3.00
N PRO A 69 8.62 6.38 -2.25
CA PRO A 69 8.25 6.71 -0.87
C PRO A 69 6.87 7.37 -0.77
N THR A 70 6.57 8.28 -1.70
CA THR A 70 5.27 8.95 -1.78
C THR A 70 4.15 7.96 -2.09
N LEU A 71 4.38 7.03 -3.03
CA LEU A 71 3.40 6.00 -3.39
C LEU A 71 3.14 5.03 -2.22
N VAL A 72 4.17 4.69 -1.45
CA VAL A 72 4.03 3.85 -0.25
C VAL A 72 3.22 4.58 0.82
N TYR A 73 3.50 5.85 1.09
CA TYR A 73 2.74 6.66 2.04
C TYR A 73 1.27 6.80 1.61
N LYS A 74 1.03 7.16 0.34
CA LYS A 74 -0.32 7.25 -0.25
C LYS A 74 -1.08 5.94 -0.07
N TYR A 75 -0.46 4.82 -0.42
CA TYR A 75 -1.07 3.49 -0.31
C TYR A 75 -1.56 3.19 1.11
N PHE A 76 -0.72 3.38 2.12
CA PHE A 76 -1.12 3.10 3.50
C PHE A 76 -2.16 4.10 4.03
N THR A 77 -2.11 5.35 3.59
CA THR A 77 -3.15 6.35 3.93
C THR A 77 -4.51 5.98 3.34
N GLU A 78 -4.53 5.51 2.09
CA GLU A 78 -5.74 5.03 1.43
C GLU A 78 -6.26 3.73 2.06
N MET A 79 -5.38 2.80 2.40
CA MET A 79 -5.73 1.57 3.10
C MET A 79 -6.29 1.86 4.50
N LYS A 80 -5.78 2.86 5.21
CA LYS A 80 -6.36 3.33 6.48
C LYS A 80 -7.81 3.76 6.30
N SER A 81 -8.09 4.57 5.29
CA SER A 81 -9.45 5.00 4.97
C SER A 81 -10.35 3.82 4.60
N MET A 82 -9.83 2.87 3.84
CA MET A 82 -10.55 1.64 3.50
C MET A 82 -10.89 0.82 4.75
N PHE A 83 -9.93 0.61 5.68
CA PHE A 83 -10.19 -0.13 6.92
C PHE A 83 -11.26 0.53 7.77
N ILE A 84 -11.24 1.87 7.91
CA ILE A 84 -12.26 2.61 8.66
C ILE A 84 -13.63 2.44 8.01
N ASN A 85 -13.73 2.60 6.68
CA ASN A 85 -14.99 2.51 5.96
C ASN A 85 -15.57 1.08 5.99
N VAL A 86 -14.76 0.07 5.72
CA VAL A 86 -15.22 -1.34 5.76
C VAL A 86 -15.70 -1.69 7.16
N ARG A 87 -14.94 -1.29 8.19
CA ARG A 87 -15.33 -1.53 9.59
C ARG A 87 -16.68 -0.94 9.93
N SER A 88 -16.96 0.29 9.48
CA SER A 88 -18.22 0.97 9.76
C SER A 88 -19.45 0.30 9.12
N MET A 89 -19.25 -0.48 8.06
CA MET A 89 -20.30 -1.19 7.34
C MET A 89 -20.49 -2.64 7.82
N MET A 90 -19.56 -3.16 8.60
CA MET A 90 -19.62 -4.54 9.05
C MET A 90 -20.37 -4.69 10.37
N LYS A 91 -21.03 -5.83 10.53
CA LYS A 91 -21.63 -6.19 11.82
C LYS A 91 -20.55 -6.38 12.90
N PRO A 92 -20.87 -6.12 14.18
CA PRO A 92 -20.00 -6.48 15.29
C PRO A 92 -19.57 -7.96 15.19
N SER A 93 -18.34 -8.26 15.54
CA SER A 93 -17.72 -9.58 15.44
C SER A 93 -17.65 -10.17 14.02
N GLY A 94 -17.98 -9.41 12.97
CA GLY A 94 -17.84 -9.85 11.59
C GLY A 94 -16.37 -10.04 11.19
N LEU A 95 -16.09 -11.02 10.33
CA LEU A 95 -14.74 -11.29 9.82
C LEU A 95 -14.52 -10.66 8.45
N TYR A 96 -13.34 -10.05 8.26
CA TYR A 96 -12.87 -9.51 6.99
C TYR A 96 -11.55 -10.16 6.62
N GLY A 97 -11.49 -10.74 5.42
CA GLY A 97 -10.28 -11.37 4.88
C GLY A 97 -9.64 -10.49 3.80
N LEU A 98 -8.35 -10.22 3.92
CA LEU A 98 -7.56 -9.48 2.94
C LEU A 98 -6.35 -10.29 2.49
N VAL A 99 -6.27 -10.60 1.19
CA VAL A 99 -5.09 -11.25 0.59
C VAL A 99 -4.14 -10.20 0.08
N VAL A 100 -2.88 -10.26 0.50
CA VAL A 100 -1.86 -9.30 0.12
C VAL A 100 -0.49 -9.97 0.00
N GLY A 101 0.31 -9.51 -0.97
CA GLY A 101 1.68 -9.97 -1.18
C GLY A 101 2.71 -9.09 -0.46
N HIS A 102 3.90 -9.66 -0.25
CA HIS A 102 5.08 -8.91 0.16
C HIS A 102 5.63 -8.12 -1.03
N ASN A 103 6.24 -6.99 -0.77
CA ASN A 103 6.84 -6.14 -1.80
C ASN A 103 8.34 -5.96 -1.56
N LYS A 104 9.08 -5.67 -2.62
CA LYS A 104 10.48 -5.27 -2.53
C LYS A 104 10.81 -4.17 -3.53
N THR A 105 11.75 -3.33 -3.18
CA THR A 105 12.27 -2.27 -4.05
C THR A 105 13.72 -1.98 -3.70
N THR A 106 14.45 -1.33 -4.61
CA THR A 106 15.82 -0.86 -4.36
C THR A 106 15.88 0.63 -4.63
N LEU A 107 16.27 1.41 -3.63
CA LEU A 107 16.39 2.86 -3.67
C LEU A 107 17.79 3.26 -3.21
N GLY A 108 18.48 4.09 -3.96
CA GLY A 108 19.85 4.52 -3.65
C GLY A 108 20.84 3.36 -3.44
N GLY A 109 20.59 2.21 -4.05
CA GLY A 109 21.41 0.99 -3.85
C GLY A 109 20.98 0.14 -2.65
N THR A 110 20.11 0.61 -1.77
CA THR A 110 19.61 -0.12 -0.61
C THR A 110 18.36 -0.93 -0.99
N GLU A 111 18.35 -2.24 -0.69
CA GLU A 111 17.18 -3.10 -0.90
C GLU A 111 16.22 -2.98 0.28
N TYR A 112 14.96 -2.72 -0.02
CA TYR A 112 13.85 -2.68 0.92
C TYR A 112 12.94 -3.90 0.71
N ASN A 113 12.88 -4.77 1.69
CA ASN A 113 11.92 -5.87 1.76
C ASN A 113 10.73 -5.40 2.63
N ILE A 114 9.60 -5.14 1.99
CA ILE A 114 8.42 -4.58 2.64
C ILE A 114 7.49 -5.71 3.04
N ASP A 115 7.38 -5.95 4.33
CA ASP A 115 6.39 -6.88 4.89
C ASP A 115 5.00 -6.21 4.91
N THR A 116 4.42 -6.07 3.71
CA THR A 116 3.12 -5.41 3.53
C THR A 116 2.01 -6.07 4.37
N PRO A 117 1.92 -7.42 4.50
CA PRO A 117 0.94 -8.05 5.38
C PRO A 117 1.04 -7.60 6.84
N TYR A 118 2.23 -7.60 7.39
CA TYR A 118 2.47 -7.15 8.77
C TYR A 118 2.10 -5.68 8.95
N LEU A 119 2.57 -4.81 8.06
CA LEU A 119 2.29 -3.36 8.13
C LEU A 119 0.79 -3.05 8.00
N LEU A 120 0.06 -3.79 7.16
CA LEU A 120 -1.40 -3.65 7.05
C LEU A 120 -2.12 -4.17 8.30
N ALA A 121 -1.62 -5.23 8.92
CA ALA A 121 -2.17 -5.72 10.19
C ALA A 121 -2.01 -4.68 11.30
N VAL A 122 -0.83 -4.06 11.43
CA VAL A 122 -0.58 -2.97 12.40
C VAL A 122 -1.50 -1.77 12.11
N LEU A 123 -1.66 -1.40 10.84
CA LEU A 123 -2.56 -0.32 10.44
C LEU A 123 -4.02 -0.63 10.75
N ALA A 124 -4.47 -1.87 10.50
CA ALA A 124 -5.83 -2.30 10.81
C ALA A 124 -6.10 -2.25 12.33
N GLN A 125 -5.13 -2.67 13.17
CA GLN A 125 -5.25 -2.53 14.62
C GLN A 125 -5.43 -1.07 15.05
N GLN A 126 -4.67 -0.14 14.48
CA GLN A 126 -4.86 1.29 14.74
C GLN A 126 -6.26 1.77 14.35
N CYS A 127 -6.89 1.16 13.34
CA CYS A 127 -8.27 1.44 12.93
C CYS A 127 -9.34 0.70 13.76
N GLY A 128 -8.93 0.01 14.83
CA GLY A 128 -9.84 -0.66 15.75
C GLY A 128 -10.22 -2.09 15.37
N TRP A 129 -9.52 -2.70 14.40
CA TRP A 129 -9.68 -4.11 14.08
C TRP A 129 -8.89 -4.99 15.05
N GLN A 130 -9.41 -6.17 15.35
CA GLN A 130 -8.69 -7.23 16.01
C GLN A 130 -8.10 -8.17 14.96
N ILE A 131 -6.81 -8.48 15.08
CA ILE A 131 -6.18 -9.48 14.20
C ILE A 131 -6.52 -10.86 14.75
N GLU A 132 -7.20 -11.67 13.93
CA GLU A 132 -7.47 -13.06 14.23
C GLU A 132 -6.30 -13.94 13.83
N GLU A 133 -5.86 -13.82 12.61
CA GLU A 133 -4.79 -14.66 12.08
C GLU A 133 -4.14 -14.07 10.82
N LEU A 134 -2.89 -14.44 10.57
CA LEU A 134 -2.16 -14.22 9.33
C LEU A 134 -1.76 -15.57 8.73
N PHE A 135 -2.43 -15.98 7.67
CA PHE A 135 -2.16 -17.24 6.97
C PHE A 135 -1.21 -17.02 5.79
N PRO A 136 -0.02 -17.64 5.77
CA PRO A 136 0.79 -17.66 4.58
C PRO A 136 0.13 -18.51 3.50
N LEU A 137 -0.07 -17.92 2.32
CA LEU A 137 -0.65 -18.61 1.17
C LEU A 137 0.43 -19.14 0.25
N GLN A 138 0.19 -20.31 -0.34
CA GLN A 138 1.06 -20.85 -1.37
C GLN A 138 0.79 -20.14 -2.70
N THR A 139 1.85 -19.55 -3.27
CA THR A 139 1.79 -18.95 -4.61
C THR A 139 2.29 -19.96 -5.66
N TYR A 140 1.49 -20.19 -6.69
CA TYR A 140 1.90 -21.06 -7.80
C TYR A 140 2.63 -20.26 -8.88
N LYS A 141 3.90 -20.55 -9.10
CA LYS A 141 4.67 -19.99 -10.22
C LYS A 141 4.20 -20.61 -11.53
N ARG A 142 3.23 -20.02 -12.20
CA ARG A 142 2.68 -20.56 -13.45
C ARG A 142 3.48 -20.22 -14.72
N TYR A 143 4.22 -19.11 -14.76
CA TYR A 143 4.91 -18.67 -15.97
C TYR A 143 6.26 -18.01 -15.68
N GLY A 144 7.31 -18.39 -16.46
CA GLY A 144 8.69 -17.94 -16.29
C GLY A 144 9.00 -16.49 -16.73
N LEU A 145 8.08 -15.80 -17.41
CA LEU A 145 8.22 -14.39 -17.78
C LEU A 145 8.11 -13.54 -16.51
N ASN A 146 9.18 -12.82 -16.16
CA ASN A 146 9.27 -11.97 -14.95
C ASN A 146 9.44 -12.72 -13.61
N ALA A 147 9.91 -13.98 -13.60
CA ALA A 147 10.10 -14.75 -12.37
C ALA A 147 11.00 -14.07 -11.33
N LYS A 148 11.93 -13.19 -11.74
CA LYS A 148 12.81 -12.43 -10.85
C LYS A 148 12.09 -11.37 -10.01
N ASN A 149 10.98 -10.84 -10.51
CA ASN A 149 10.18 -9.78 -9.87
C ASN A 149 8.84 -10.29 -9.33
N ALA A 150 8.56 -11.59 -9.47
CA ALA A 150 7.31 -12.16 -9.00
C ALA A 150 7.25 -12.14 -7.47
N ILE A 151 6.08 -11.77 -6.94
CA ILE A 151 5.74 -11.92 -5.53
C ILE A 151 5.76 -13.42 -5.22
N ASN A 152 6.63 -13.82 -4.30
CA ASN A 152 6.81 -15.23 -3.95
C ASN A 152 5.99 -15.68 -2.73
N ARG A 153 5.37 -14.73 -2.04
CA ARG A 153 4.61 -14.97 -0.80
C ARG A 153 3.39 -14.06 -0.78
N GLU A 154 2.26 -14.64 -0.53
CA GLU A 154 1.02 -13.95 -0.23
C GLU A 154 0.56 -14.35 1.17
N THR A 155 -0.19 -13.49 1.82
CA THR A 155 -0.74 -13.74 3.16
C THR A 155 -2.19 -13.34 3.15
N LEU A 156 -3.04 -14.20 3.71
CA LEU A 156 -4.41 -13.85 4.09
C LEU A 156 -4.37 -13.27 5.51
N ILE A 157 -4.76 -12.02 5.63
CA ILE A 157 -4.97 -11.34 6.91
C ILE A 157 -6.44 -11.51 7.27
N VAL A 158 -6.73 -12.13 8.40
CA VAL A 158 -8.09 -12.25 8.93
C VAL A 158 -8.27 -11.26 10.06
N LEU A 159 -9.23 -10.36 9.89
CA LEU A 159 -9.54 -9.27 10.81
C LEU A 159 -10.97 -9.45 11.35
N ARG A 160 -11.17 -9.17 12.63
CA ARG A 160 -12.48 -9.13 13.29
C ARG A 160 -12.86 -7.69 13.60
N ASN A 161 -14.11 -7.33 13.31
CA ASN A 161 -14.69 -6.08 13.78
C ASN A 161 -15.00 -6.19 15.27
N ALA A 162 -14.15 -5.62 16.10
CA ALA A 162 -14.29 -5.63 17.55
C ALA A 162 -15.35 -4.62 18.03
#